data_c09c5b6ef661d833ceb0d7eaa715365b
#
_entry.id   c09c5b6ef661d833ceb0d7eaa715365b
#
_cell.length_a   1.000
_cell.length_b   1.000
_cell.length_c   1.000
_cell.angle_alpha   90.00
_cell.angle_beta   90.00
_cell.angle_gamma   90.00
#
_symmetry.space_group_name_H-M   'P 1'
#
loop_
_entity.id
_entity.type
_entity.pdbx_description
1 polymer ?
#
loop_
_entity_poly.entity_id
_entity_poly.type
_entity_poly.pdbx_seq_one_letter_code
_entity_poly.pdbx_strand_id
1 'polypeptide(L)'
;GLKLFVMNVEAFSSPRGTRAAGRFLVANPENMAVVDESTTIKNRNAQRTKNLMALNPYIKYRRILTGSPITKSPLDLYSQCRFLDPSSLGFASFYAFQSRYAVTQKRIMGSRSFQEITGYRRLDELNERLLGFSTRTLKQDCLDLPEKLYIKRRVPLTTEQSRVYDQMKALALAHLNDDNIATTTSVLTQIMRLQQICCGSFQPDVGELQELKNNRLPELLDITDELSGKAIIWATYTSDLQRIAHALRDRF
;
A
#
# COMPACT_ATOMS: atom_id res chain seq x y z
N GLY A 1 -29.09 21.96 6.89
CA GLY A 1 -28.59 20.76 7.56
C GLY A 1 -27.19 20.35 7.05
N LEU A 2 -26.49 19.47 7.73
CA LEU A 2 -25.19 18.95 7.31
C LEU A 2 -25.33 18.18 5.98
N LYS A 3 -24.46 18.51 5.03
CA LYS A 3 -24.36 17.76 3.77
C LYS A 3 -23.03 17.01 3.76
N LEU A 4 -23.06 15.73 3.47
CA LEU A 4 -21.89 14.87 3.41
C LEU A 4 -21.69 14.33 1.98
N PHE A 5 -20.47 14.49 1.44
CA PHE A 5 -20.05 13.91 0.18
C PHE A 5 -18.86 12.99 0.43
N VAL A 6 -19.04 11.70 0.19
CA VAL A 6 -18.02 10.68 0.43
C VAL A 6 -17.62 10.05 -0.91
N MET A 7 -16.33 9.93 -1.14
CA MET A 7 -15.79 9.26 -2.33
C MET A 7 -14.44 8.61 -2.04
N ASN A 8 -14.09 7.60 -2.82
CA ASN A 8 -12.76 7.02 -2.77
C ASN A 8 -11.72 8.00 -3.34
N VAL A 9 -10.57 8.13 -2.68
CA VAL A 9 -9.44 8.95 -3.15
C VAL A 9 -8.97 8.56 -4.56
N GLU A 10 -9.06 7.28 -4.93
CA GLU A 10 -8.74 6.81 -6.29
C GLU A 10 -9.59 7.46 -7.39
N ALA A 11 -10.81 7.91 -7.08
CA ALA A 11 -11.67 8.59 -8.05
C ALA A 11 -11.07 9.91 -8.55
N PHE A 12 -10.15 10.53 -7.79
CA PHE A 12 -9.38 11.69 -8.25
C PHE A 12 -8.37 11.37 -9.35
N SER A 13 -8.10 10.09 -9.64
CA SER A 13 -7.31 9.70 -10.81
C SER A 13 -8.04 9.98 -12.14
N SER A 14 -9.34 10.24 -12.09
CA SER A 14 -10.19 10.53 -13.25
C SER A 14 -10.75 11.97 -13.24
N PRO A 15 -10.97 12.57 -14.42
CA PRO A 15 -11.63 13.88 -14.50
C PRO A 15 -13.07 13.88 -13.98
N ARG A 16 -13.76 12.73 -14.05
CA ARG A 16 -15.16 12.60 -13.57
C ARG A 16 -15.25 12.78 -12.05
N GLY A 17 -14.39 12.08 -11.30
CA GLY A 17 -14.33 12.20 -9.85
C GLY A 17 -13.96 13.61 -9.39
N THR A 18 -12.95 14.19 -10.01
CA THR A 18 -12.52 15.57 -9.71
C THR A 18 -13.63 16.59 -9.96
N ARG A 19 -14.38 16.48 -11.07
CA ARG A 19 -15.51 17.36 -11.37
C ARG A 19 -16.68 17.18 -10.40
N ALA A 20 -16.95 15.95 -9.96
CA ALA A 20 -18.02 15.69 -8.99
C ALA A 20 -17.71 16.36 -7.64
N ALA A 21 -16.48 16.18 -7.12
CA ALA A 21 -16.04 16.84 -5.91
C ALA A 21 -16.03 18.37 -6.05
N GLY A 22 -15.50 18.90 -7.14
CA GLY A 22 -15.48 20.35 -7.41
C GLY A 22 -16.86 20.98 -7.41
N ARG A 23 -17.86 20.35 -8.04
CA ARG A 23 -19.24 20.83 -8.00
C ARG A 23 -19.82 20.86 -6.59
N PHE A 24 -19.55 19.85 -5.80
CA PHE A 24 -20.00 19.82 -4.39
C PHE A 24 -19.37 20.96 -3.57
N LEU A 25 -18.05 21.16 -3.72
CA LEU A 25 -17.30 22.21 -3.01
C LEU A 25 -17.80 23.62 -3.38
N VAL A 26 -17.97 23.89 -4.66
CA VAL A 26 -18.48 25.19 -5.15
C VAL A 26 -19.90 25.47 -4.64
N ALA A 27 -20.77 24.45 -4.62
CA ALA A 27 -22.13 24.59 -4.12
C ALA A 27 -22.23 24.73 -2.57
N ASN A 28 -21.13 24.46 -1.85
CA ASN A 28 -21.08 24.52 -0.41
C ASN A 28 -19.79 25.22 0.05
N PRO A 29 -19.72 26.57 0.03
CA PRO A 29 -18.49 27.32 0.29
C PRO A 29 -17.98 27.20 1.74
N GLU A 30 -18.87 26.97 2.70
CA GLU A 30 -18.51 26.69 4.10
C GLU A 30 -18.25 25.19 4.29
N ASN A 31 -17.23 24.68 3.62
CA ASN A 31 -16.94 23.25 3.58
C ASN A 31 -15.65 22.87 4.32
N MET A 32 -15.56 21.58 4.65
CA MET A 32 -14.34 20.96 5.13
C MET A 32 -14.07 19.69 4.31
N ALA A 33 -12.84 19.55 3.83
CA ALA A 33 -12.38 18.30 3.24
C ALA A 33 -11.51 17.51 4.23
N VAL A 34 -11.82 16.24 4.37
CA VAL A 34 -11.04 15.30 5.18
C VAL A 34 -10.51 14.21 4.26
N VAL A 35 -9.20 14.00 4.25
CA VAL A 35 -8.55 12.89 3.54
C VAL A 35 -8.15 11.84 4.55
N ASP A 36 -8.90 10.75 4.56
CA ASP A 36 -8.54 9.58 5.34
C ASP A 36 -7.49 8.75 4.61
N GLU A 37 -6.60 8.08 5.35
CA GLU A 37 -5.41 7.41 4.82
C GLU A 37 -4.61 8.31 3.87
N SER A 38 -4.21 9.49 4.37
CA SER A 38 -3.56 10.53 3.57
C SER A 38 -2.24 10.09 2.91
N THR A 39 -1.69 8.94 3.28
CA THR A 39 -0.58 8.29 2.56
C THR A 39 -0.91 8.00 1.10
N THR A 40 -2.19 7.93 0.73
CA THR A 40 -2.66 7.80 -0.65
C THR A 40 -2.28 8.99 -1.53
N ILE A 41 -2.07 10.17 -0.95
CA ILE A 41 -1.67 11.41 -1.63
C ILE A 41 -0.20 11.79 -1.40
N LYS A 42 0.63 10.93 -0.83
CA LYS A 42 2.05 11.20 -0.57
C LYS A 42 2.88 11.45 -1.83
N ASN A 43 2.52 10.80 -2.95
CA ASN A 43 3.21 11.01 -4.22
C ASN A 43 2.69 12.26 -4.92
N ARG A 44 3.47 13.34 -4.88
CA ARG A 44 3.16 14.63 -5.50
C ARG A 44 2.94 14.56 -7.03
N ASN A 45 3.50 13.54 -7.69
CA ASN A 45 3.42 13.38 -9.14
C ASN A 45 2.21 12.54 -9.57
N ALA A 46 1.56 11.83 -8.65
CA ALA A 46 0.37 11.05 -8.95
C ALA A 46 -0.79 11.94 -9.41
N GLN A 47 -1.53 11.49 -10.42
CA GLN A 47 -2.64 12.28 -10.98
C GLN A 47 -3.70 12.60 -9.94
N ARG A 48 -4.05 11.64 -9.06
CA ARG A 48 -4.98 11.86 -7.95
C ARG A 48 -4.54 12.98 -7.01
N THR A 49 -3.24 13.03 -6.66
CA THR A 49 -2.69 14.08 -5.79
C THR A 49 -2.77 15.44 -6.46
N LYS A 50 -2.38 15.55 -7.73
CA LYS A 50 -2.48 16.80 -8.51
C LYS A 50 -3.90 17.29 -8.61
N ASN A 51 -4.84 16.40 -8.93
CA ASN A 51 -6.25 16.72 -9.09
C ASN A 51 -6.89 17.15 -7.76
N LEU A 52 -6.54 16.49 -6.65
CA LEU A 52 -7.01 16.90 -5.33
C LEU A 52 -6.44 18.27 -4.94
N MET A 53 -5.14 18.51 -5.15
CA MET A 53 -4.50 19.81 -4.86
C MET A 53 -5.11 20.96 -5.70
N ALA A 54 -5.55 20.68 -6.93
CA ALA A 54 -6.22 21.68 -7.75
C ALA A 54 -7.56 22.16 -7.18
N LEU A 55 -8.17 21.39 -6.28
CA LEU A 55 -9.39 21.77 -5.58
C LEU A 55 -9.16 22.61 -4.31
N ASN A 56 -7.92 22.73 -3.82
CA ASN A 56 -7.59 23.47 -2.61
C ASN A 56 -8.18 24.90 -2.55
N PRO A 57 -8.26 25.68 -3.65
CA PRO A 57 -8.87 27.01 -3.61
C PRO A 57 -10.37 27.02 -3.25
N TYR A 58 -11.06 25.90 -3.45
CA TYR A 58 -12.49 25.73 -3.16
C TYR A 58 -12.76 25.09 -1.80
N ILE A 59 -11.68 24.74 -1.04
CA ILE A 59 -11.79 24.06 0.26
C ILE A 59 -11.42 25.05 1.36
N LYS A 60 -12.41 25.36 2.23
CA LYS A 60 -12.20 26.31 3.34
C LYS A 60 -11.39 25.70 4.49
N TYR A 61 -11.76 24.49 4.92
CA TYR A 61 -11.09 23.76 5.99
C TYR A 61 -10.56 22.42 5.51
N ARG A 62 -9.37 22.05 5.93
CA ARG A 62 -8.72 20.80 5.50
C ARG A 62 -8.21 20.01 6.69
N ARG A 63 -8.37 18.69 6.62
CA ARG A 63 -7.85 17.73 7.59
C ARG A 63 -7.31 16.52 6.85
N ILE A 64 -6.31 15.89 7.43
CA ILE A 64 -5.83 14.58 7.00
C ILE A 64 -5.79 13.65 8.20
N LEU A 65 -6.09 12.39 7.96
CA LEU A 65 -6.02 11.32 8.94
C LEU A 65 -5.11 10.22 8.40
N THR A 66 -4.26 9.68 9.24
CA THR A 66 -3.42 8.53 8.87
C THR A 66 -2.81 7.89 10.11
N GLY A 67 -2.74 6.57 10.14
CA GLY A 67 -2.03 5.83 11.17
C GLY A 67 -0.50 5.85 11.00
N SER A 68 0.00 6.17 9.79
CA SER A 68 1.43 6.14 9.47
C SER A 68 1.76 7.12 8.33
N PRO A 69 2.03 8.40 8.62
CA PRO A 69 2.23 9.43 7.58
C PRO A 69 3.50 9.20 6.76
N ILE A 70 4.48 8.49 7.32
CA ILE A 70 5.75 8.15 6.67
C ILE A 70 5.74 6.65 6.37
N THR A 71 5.75 6.28 5.10
CA THR A 71 5.74 4.87 4.69
C THR A 71 7.08 4.40 4.13
N LYS A 72 7.79 5.24 3.40
CA LYS A 72 9.08 4.94 2.80
C LYS A 72 10.15 5.95 3.17
N SER A 73 9.78 7.21 3.25
CA SER A 73 10.73 8.29 3.53
C SER A 73 10.04 9.49 4.18
N PRO A 74 10.79 10.34 4.93
CA PRO A 74 10.26 11.59 5.44
C PRO A 74 9.73 12.54 4.35
N LEU A 75 10.14 12.34 3.10
CA LEU A 75 9.66 13.14 1.96
C LEU A 75 8.20 12.86 1.61
N ASP A 76 7.65 11.75 2.09
CA ASP A 76 6.23 11.40 1.96
C ASP A 76 5.31 12.46 2.62
N LEU A 77 5.82 13.21 3.58
CA LEU A 77 5.08 14.26 4.30
C LEU A 77 4.78 15.47 3.44
N TYR A 78 5.63 15.79 2.47
CA TYR A 78 5.52 17.05 1.74
C TYR A 78 4.14 17.27 1.10
N SER A 79 3.64 16.30 0.33
CA SER A 79 2.33 16.42 -0.31
C SER A 79 1.18 16.41 0.67
N GLN A 80 1.27 15.59 1.70
CA GLN A 80 0.24 15.49 2.74
C GLN A 80 0.09 16.82 3.49
N CYS A 81 1.19 17.40 3.95
CA CYS A 81 1.18 18.68 4.64
C CYS A 81 0.79 19.84 3.71
N ARG A 82 1.21 19.80 2.43
CA ARG A 82 0.83 20.82 1.46
C ARG A 82 -0.67 20.81 1.15
N PHE A 83 -1.36 19.68 1.29
CA PHE A 83 -2.82 19.65 1.19
C PHE A 83 -3.46 20.43 2.34
N LEU A 84 -2.94 20.32 3.56
CA LEU A 84 -3.43 21.08 4.71
C LEU A 84 -3.24 22.58 4.51
N ASP A 85 -1.99 22.96 4.32
CA ASP A 85 -1.57 24.34 4.03
C ASP A 85 -0.25 24.31 3.26
N PRO A 86 -0.15 25.01 2.11
CA PRO A 86 1.08 25.12 1.34
C PRO A 86 2.27 25.66 2.16
N SER A 87 2.03 26.46 3.20
CA SER A 87 3.04 27.06 4.08
C SER A 87 3.38 26.23 5.32
N SER A 88 2.62 25.18 5.64
CA SER A 88 2.72 24.43 6.92
C SER A 88 4.13 23.93 7.25
N LEU A 89 4.88 23.49 6.25
CA LEU A 89 6.27 23.05 6.42
C LEU A 89 7.31 24.17 6.25
N GLY A 90 6.92 25.37 5.83
CA GLY A 90 7.82 26.50 5.60
C GLY A 90 8.72 26.37 4.37
N PHE A 91 8.34 25.57 3.36
CA PHE A 91 9.10 25.39 2.13
C PHE A 91 8.30 25.75 0.90
N ALA A 92 8.83 26.62 0.05
CA ALA A 92 8.21 27.03 -1.19
C ALA A 92 8.10 25.92 -2.24
N SER A 93 9.00 24.92 -2.20
CA SER A 93 9.04 23.82 -3.17
C SER A 93 9.45 22.50 -2.53
N PHE A 94 9.07 21.39 -3.22
CA PHE A 94 9.52 20.06 -2.84
C PHE A 94 11.05 19.93 -2.84
N TYR A 95 11.72 20.56 -3.78
CA TYR A 95 13.17 20.47 -3.90
C TYR A 95 13.88 21.18 -2.74
N ALA A 96 13.33 22.30 -2.25
CA ALA A 96 13.83 22.98 -1.05
C ALA A 96 13.64 22.09 0.19
N PHE A 97 12.48 21.45 0.33
CA PHE A 97 12.21 20.48 1.40
C PHE A 97 13.15 19.27 1.32
N GLN A 98 13.29 18.67 0.13
CA GLN A 98 14.21 17.55 -0.09
C GLN A 98 15.65 17.93 0.25
N SER A 99 16.14 19.07 -0.23
CA SER A 99 17.51 19.55 0.03
C SER A 99 17.77 19.77 1.52
N ARG A 100 16.74 20.16 2.30
CA ARG A 100 16.85 20.35 3.74
C ARG A 100 17.01 19.04 4.50
N TYR A 101 16.23 18.02 4.13
CA TYR A 101 16.07 16.80 4.92
C TYR A 101 16.71 15.56 4.32
N ALA A 102 16.98 15.51 3.02
CA ALA A 102 17.63 14.37 2.38
C ALA A 102 19.13 14.62 2.19
N VAL A 103 19.91 13.55 2.34
CA VAL A 103 21.30 13.47 1.92
C VAL A 103 21.33 12.81 0.55
N THR A 104 21.90 13.48 -0.44
CA THR A 104 21.92 12.97 -1.81
C THR A 104 23.36 12.82 -2.30
N GLN A 105 23.60 11.78 -3.09
CA GLN A 105 24.86 11.54 -3.77
C GLN A 105 24.63 11.43 -5.28
N LYS A 106 25.48 12.07 -6.07
CA LYS A 106 25.42 11.93 -7.52
C LYS A 106 25.89 10.54 -7.92
N ARG A 107 25.05 9.80 -8.62
CA ARG A 107 25.38 8.51 -9.23
C ARG A 107 25.40 8.64 -10.75
N ILE A 108 26.32 7.92 -11.38
CA ILE A 108 26.46 7.82 -12.84
C ILE A 108 26.19 6.36 -13.21
N MET A 109 25.27 6.15 -14.14
CA MET A 109 24.96 4.83 -14.69
C MET A 109 24.93 4.93 -16.22
N GLY A 110 26.01 4.49 -16.85
CA GLY A 110 26.26 4.70 -18.27
C GLY A 110 26.38 6.20 -18.60
N SER A 111 25.61 6.68 -19.55
CA SER A 111 25.54 8.09 -19.95
C SER A 111 24.63 8.97 -19.10
N ARG A 112 23.92 8.40 -18.10
CA ARG A 112 22.94 9.13 -17.27
C ARG A 112 23.50 9.39 -15.88
N SER A 113 23.31 10.60 -15.38
CA SER A 113 23.58 10.93 -13.99
C SER A 113 22.28 11.26 -13.25
N PHE A 114 22.15 10.80 -12.01
CA PHE A 114 21.00 11.09 -11.15
C PHE A 114 21.44 11.28 -9.71
N GLN A 115 20.57 11.93 -8.92
CA GLN A 115 20.79 12.11 -7.49
C GLN A 115 20.12 10.96 -6.75
N GLU A 116 20.92 10.15 -6.06
CA GLU A 116 20.43 9.09 -5.19
C GLU A 116 20.31 9.61 -3.77
N ILE A 117 19.20 9.29 -3.08
CA ILE A 117 19.05 9.59 -1.66
C ILE A 117 19.75 8.49 -0.87
N THR A 118 20.81 8.85 -0.15
CA THR A 118 21.59 7.93 0.67
C THR A 118 21.24 8.00 2.16
N GLY A 119 20.48 9.00 2.57
CA GLY A 119 20.06 9.15 3.97
C GLY A 119 19.20 10.37 4.20
N TYR A 120 18.88 10.60 5.47
CA TYR A 120 18.09 11.74 5.91
C TYR A 120 18.77 12.42 7.09
N ARG A 121 18.49 13.71 7.26
CA ARG A 121 19.06 14.56 8.30
C ARG A 121 18.02 15.52 8.88
N ARG A 122 18.29 16.11 10.06
CA ARG A 122 17.46 17.12 10.71
C ARG A 122 16.02 16.64 10.97
N LEU A 123 15.87 15.37 11.32
CA LEU A 123 14.55 14.79 11.55
C LEU A 123 13.87 15.35 12.79
N ASP A 124 14.64 15.79 13.78
CA ASP A 124 14.12 16.45 14.98
C ASP A 124 13.48 17.79 14.62
N GLU A 125 14.14 18.61 13.79
CA GLU A 125 13.56 19.85 13.26
C GLU A 125 12.26 19.60 12.50
N LEU A 126 12.21 18.54 11.69
CA LEU A 126 11.00 18.16 10.96
C LEU A 126 9.87 17.75 11.91
N ASN A 127 10.20 17.00 12.95
CA ASN A 127 9.24 16.58 13.98
C ASN A 127 8.68 17.79 14.74
N GLU A 128 9.52 18.72 15.16
CA GLU A 128 9.09 19.97 15.81
C GLU A 128 8.11 20.77 14.94
N ARG A 129 8.39 20.87 13.63
CA ARG A 129 7.48 21.54 12.69
C ARG A 129 6.13 20.84 12.61
N LEU A 130 6.11 19.52 12.59
CA LEU A 130 4.88 18.74 12.56
C LEU A 130 4.05 18.90 13.84
N LEU A 131 4.68 18.93 15.01
CA LEU A 131 4.00 19.13 16.29
C LEU A 131 3.21 20.43 16.35
N GLY A 132 3.61 21.45 15.58
CA GLY A 132 2.92 22.74 15.54
C GLY A 132 1.48 22.67 14.96
N PHE A 133 1.14 21.65 14.18
CA PHE A 133 -0.18 21.53 13.52
C PHE A 133 -0.74 20.10 13.46
N SER A 134 -0.08 19.14 14.11
CA SER A 134 -0.54 17.74 14.15
C SER A 134 -0.63 17.21 15.57
N THR A 135 -1.50 16.22 15.74
CA THR A 135 -1.62 15.45 16.98
C THR A 135 -1.39 13.99 16.68
N ARG A 136 -0.73 13.26 17.59
CA ARG A 136 -0.51 11.84 17.50
C ARG A 136 -1.04 11.17 18.76
N THR A 137 -1.87 10.17 18.56
CA THR A 137 -2.42 9.33 19.63
C THR A 137 -1.96 7.90 19.41
N LEU A 138 -1.27 7.31 20.36
CA LEU A 138 -0.81 5.93 20.27
C LEU A 138 -1.85 5.00 20.89
N LYS A 139 -1.98 3.78 20.35
CA LYS A 139 -2.90 2.77 20.87
C LYS A 139 -2.61 2.43 22.33
N GLN A 140 -1.33 2.33 22.68
CA GLN A 140 -0.89 2.06 24.05
C GLN A 140 -1.28 3.15 25.07
N ASP A 141 -1.51 4.39 24.62
CA ASP A 141 -1.87 5.51 25.48
C ASP A 141 -3.39 5.61 25.70
N CYS A 142 -4.19 4.90 24.89
CA CYS A 142 -5.64 5.03 24.87
C CYS A 142 -6.40 3.72 25.08
N LEU A 143 -5.75 2.59 24.93
CA LEU A 143 -6.39 1.29 24.96
C LEU A 143 -5.57 0.32 25.83
N ASP A 144 -6.25 -0.32 26.77
CA ASP A 144 -5.71 -1.46 27.50
C ASP A 144 -5.96 -2.72 26.66
N LEU A 145 -4.99 -3.06 25.83
CA LEU A 145 -5.05 -4.22 24.94
C LEU A 145 -4.02 -5.25 25.35
N PRO A 146 -4.36 -6.56 25.28
CA PRO A 146 -3.38 -7.60 25.48
C PRO A 146 -2.25 -7.53 24.45
N GLU A 147 -1.10 -8.08 24.80
CA GLU A 147 0.03 -8.17 23.87
C GLU A 147 -0.35 -8.94 22.61
N LYS A 148 0.21 -8.48 21.48
CA LYS A 148 0.03 -9.17 20.19
C LYS A 148 0.92 -10.40 20.15
N LEU A 149 0.30 -11.56 19.99
CA LEU A 149 0.99 -12.81 19.75
C LEU A 149 1.11 -13.06 18.24
N TYR A 150 2.32 -13.38 17.78
CA TYR A 150 2.60 -13.75 16.39
C TYR A 150 2.98 -15.21 16.33
N ILE A 151 2.08 -16.03 15.82
CA ILE A 151 2.30 -17.47 15.68
C ILE A 151 2.50 -17.79 14.20
N LYS A 152 3.56 -18.55 13.87
CA LYS A 152 3.85 -19.04 12.54
C LYS A 152 3.56 -20.53 12.48
N ARG A 153 2.61 -20.94 11.66
CA ARG A 153 2.37 -22.34 11.32
C ARG A 153 3.02 -22.66 9.97
N ARG A 154 3.89 -23.66 9.95
CA ARG A 154 4.56 -24.11 8.73
C ARG A 154 3.79 -25.30 8.17
N VAL A 155 3.27 -25.11 6.97
CA VAL A 155 2.47 -26.10 6.27
C VAL A 155 3.30 -26.68 5.13
N PRO A 156 3.61 -28.00 5.11
CA PRO A 156 4.37 -28.62 4.03
C PRO A 156 3.54 -28.64 2.73
N LEU A 157 4.24 -28.54 1.61
CA LEU A 157 3.61 -28.75 0.31
C LEU A 157 3.19 -30.22 0.16
N THR A 158 2.12 -30.46 -0.62
CA THR A 158 1.81 -31.83 -1.05
C THR A 158 2.85 -32.32 -2.06
N THR A 159 2.92 -33.62 -2.29
CA THR A 159 3.82 -34.22 -3.29
C THR A 159 3.61 -33.61 -4.67
N GLU A 160 2.34 -33.39 -5.04
CA GLU A 160 1.97 -32.76 -6.31
C GLU A 160 2.46 -31.31 -6.38
N GLN A 161 2.20 -30.52 -5.34
CA GLN A 161 2.68 -29.13 -5.26
C GLN A 161 4.21 -29.06 -5.32
N SER A 162 4.91 -29.93 -4.60
CA SER A 162 6.39 -29.96 -4.60
C SER A 162 6.91 -30.22 -6.01
N ARG A 163 6.35 -31.22 -6.71
CA ARG A 163 6.74 -31.53 -8.09
C ARG A 163 6.57 -30.33 -9.02
N VAL A 164 5.39 -29.69 -9.00
CA VAL A 164 5.08 -28.52 -9.85
C VAL A 164 5.96 -27.32 -9.46
N TYR A 165 6.18 -27.12 -8.17
CA TYR A 165 7.03 -26.05 -7.64
C TYR A 165 8.49 -26.20 -8.12
N ASP A 166 9.06 -27.42 -8.01
CA ASP A 166 10.44 -27.67 -8.40
C ASP A 166 10.64 -27.53 -9.92
N GLN A 167 9.67 -27.99 -10.73
CA GLN A 167 9.66 -27.76 -12.17
C GLN A 167 9.65 -26.26 -12.52
N MET A 168 8.75 -25.49 -11.89
CA MET A 168 8.66 -24.04 -12.12
C MET A 168 9.92 -23.33 -11.64
N LYS A 169 10.49 -23.73 -10.51
CA LYS A 169 11.73 -23.19 -9.97
C LYS A 169 12.91 -23.44 -10.90
N ALA A 170 13.03 -24.65 -11.48
CA ALA A 170 14.06 -24.98 -12.45
C ALA A 170 13.97 -24.11 -13.70
N LEU A 171 12.76 -23.92 -14.24
CA LEU A 171 12.51 -23.02 -15.38
C LEU A 171 12.87 -21.59 -15.04
N ALA A 172 12.49 -21.11 -13.84
CA ALA A 172 12.80 -19.77 -13.37
C ALA A 172 14.33 -19.54 -13.29
N LEU A 173 15.08 -20.50 -12.77
CA LEU A 173 16.55 -20.43 -12.69
C LEU A 173 17.20 -20.48 -14.08
N ALA A 174 16.68 -21.29 -15.00
CA ALA A 174 17.17 -21.34 -16.37
C ALA A 174 17.01 -19.98 -17.08
N HIS A 175 15.87 -19.32 -16.91
CA HIS A 175 15.64 -17.98 -17.44
C HIS A 175 16.50 -16.88 -16.80
N LEU A 176 16.87 -17.03 -15.52
CA LEU A 176 17.76 -16.08 -14.85
C LEU A 176 19.22 -16.21 -15.30
N ASN A 177 19.63 -17.40 -15.69
CA ASN A 177 21.00 -17.67 -16.18
C ASN A 177 21.20 -17.28 -17.65
N ASP A 178 20.12 -17.00 -18.38
CA ASP A 178 20.18 -16.52 -19.76
C ASP A 178 20.14 -14.98 -19.75
N ASP A 179 21.33 -14.36 -19.76
CA ASP A 179 21.54 -12.90 -19.66
C ASP A 179 20.77 -12.08 -20.71
N ASN A 180 20.27 -12.70 -21.78
CA ASN A 180 19.54 -12.04 -22.84
C ASN A 180 18.01 -11.95 -22.61
N ILE A 181 17.44 -12.67 -21.64
CA ILE A 181 15.98 -12.85 -21.54
C ILE A 181 15.41 -12.36 -20.20
N ALA A 182 16.21 -12.28 -19.14
CA ALA A 182 15.71 -11.94 -17.79
C ALA A 182 15.40 -10.45 -17.62
N THR A 183 14.17 -10.06 -17.92
CA THR A 183 13.65 -8.74 -17.48
C THR A 183 13.15 -8.85 -16.04
N THR A 184 13.17 -7.72 -15.29
CA THR A 184 12.60 -7.64 -13.93
C THR A 184 11.14 -8.13 -13.89
N THR A 185 10.37 -7.86 -14.93
CA THR A 185 8.97 -8.32 -15.07
C THR A 185 8.87 -9.84 -15.17
N SER A 186 9.78 -10.50 -15.91
CA SER A 186 9.81 -11.96 -16.02
C SER A 186 10.09 -12.62 -14.67
N VAL A 187 11.05 -12.10 -13.90
CA VAL A 187 11.41 -12.61 -12.56
C VAL A 187 10.24 -12.48 -11.58
N LEU A 188 9.59 -11.32 -11.55
CA LEU A 188 8.43 -11.09 -10.69
C LEU A 188 7.27 -12.03 -11.03
N THR A 189 7.01 -12.26 -12.31
CA THR A 189 5.96 -13.19 -12.76
C THR A 189 6.24 -14.61 -12.28
N GLN A 190 7.49 -15.06 -12.34
CA GLN A 190 7.88 -16.39 -11.88
C GLN A 190 7.73 -16.54 -10.36
N ILE A 191 8.12 -15.52 -9.58
CA ILE A 191 7.92 -15.49 -8.13
C ILE A 191 6.42 -15.58 -7.80
N MET A 192 5.57 -14.85 -8.50
CA MET A 192 4.13 -14.91 -8.32
C MET A 192 3.57 -16.30 -8.62
N ARG A 193 4.05 -16.98 -9.65
CA ARG A 193 3.63 -18.36 -9.98
C ARG A 193 4.05 -19.36 -8.91
N LEU A 194 5.28 -19.28 -8.42
CA LEU A 194 5.73 -20.10 -7.28
C LEU A 194 4.85 -19.89 -6.05
N GLN A 195 4.49 -18.64 -5.78
CA GLN A 195 3.57 -18.32 -4.69
C GLN A 195 2.16 -18.90 -4.91
N GLN A 196 1.63 -18.82 -6.14
CA GLN A 196 0.32 -19.43 -6.49
C GLN A 196 0.33 -20.94 -6.28
N ILE A 197 1.39 -21.64 -6.70
CA ILE A 197 1.55 -23.08 -6.48
C ILE A 197 1.50 -23.39 -4.97
N CYS A 198 2.20 -22.61 -4.14
CA CYS A 198 2.15 -22.76 -2.68
C CYS A 198 0.73 -22.50 -2.11
N CYS A 199 -0.07 -21.68 -2.78
CA CYS A 199 -1.47 -21.41 -2.41
C CYS A 199 -2.45 -22.47 -2.94
N GLY A 200 -2.00 -23.44 -3.75
CA GLY A 200 -2.84 -24.49 -4.31
C GLY A 200 -3.54 -24.12 -5.61
N SER A 201 -2.94 -23.20 -6.37
CA SER A 201 -3.39 -22.90 -7.72
C SER A 201 -2.20 -22.70 -8.64
N PHE A 202 -2.37 -22.94 -9.92
CA PHE A 202 -1.35 -22.72 -10.93
C PHE A 202 -2.00 -22.18 -12.22
N GLN A 203 -1.52 -21.03 -12.69
CA GLN A 203 -1.95 -20.47 -13.97
C GLN A 203 -0.86 -20.72 -15.01
N PRO A 204 -1.04 -21.66 -15.94
CA PRO A 204 -0.11 -21.85 -17.06
C PRO A 204 -0.17 -20.64 -18.01
N ASP A 205 0.86 -20.50 -18.87
CA ASP A 205 0.90 -19.44 -19.89
C ASP A 205 -0.24 -19.60 -20.93
N VAL A 206 -0.61 -20.85 -21.22
CA VAL A 206 -1.71 -21.21 -22.10
C VAL A 206 -2.59 -22.23 -21.38
N GLY A 207 -3.88 -21.91 -21.24
CA GLY A 207 -4.84 -22.78 -20.57
C GLY A 207 -5.55 -22.12 -19.39
N GLU A 208 -6.37 -22.90 -18.73
CA GLU A 208 -7.16 -22.47 -17.57
C GLU A 208 -6.39 -22.63 -16.26
N LEU A 209 -6.84 -21.91 -15.23
CA LEU A 209 -6.33 -22.03 -13.87
C LEU A 209 -6.49 -23.48 -13.39
N GLN A 210 -5.39 -24.11 -13.02
CA GLN A 210 -5.37 -25.45 -12.44
C GLN A 210 -5.39 -25.38 -10.92
N GLU A 211 -6.27 -26.15 -10.31
CA GLU A 211 -6.28 -26.32 -8.86
C GLU A 211 -5.38 -27.47 -8.44
N LEU A 212 -4.57 -27.23 -7.42
CA LEU A 212 -3.69 -28.20 -6.79
C LEU A 212 -4.19 -28.48 -5.37
N LYS A 213 -4.23 -29.76 -4.99
CA LYS A 213 -4.46 -30.10 -3.57
C LYS A 213 -3.40 -29.45 -2.72
N ASN A 214 -3.81 -28.83 -1.60
CA ASN A 214 -2.89 -28.18 -0.70
C ASN A 214 -3.27 -28.46 0.77
N ASN A 215 -2.27 -28.43 1.64
CA ASN A 215 -2.44 -28.67 3.08
C ASN A 215 -2.80 -27.37 3.83
N ARG A 216 -2.81 -26.21 3.18
CA ARG A 216 -3.07 -24.91 3.85
C ARG A 216 -4.55 -24.74 4.21
N LEU A 217 -5.46 -25.24 3.37
CA LEU A 217 -6.89 -25.13 3.67
C LEU A 217 -7.28 -26.00 4.88
N PRO A 218 -6.90 -27.28 4.98
CA PRO A 218 -7.11 -28.06 6.20
C PRO A 218 -6.52 -27.38 7.45
N GLU A 219 -5.27 -26.97 7.38
CA GLU A 219 -4.62 -26.26 8.51
C GLU A 219 -5.37 -24.98 8.91
N LEU A 220 -5.88 -24.21 7.95
CA LEU A 220 -6.69 -23.03 8.22
C LEU A 220 -8.00 -23.42 8.95
N LEU A 221 -8.64 -24.50 8.53
CA LEU A 221 -9.87 -24.99 9.15
C LEU A 221 -9.61 -25.44 10.60
N ASP A 222 -8.49 -26.12 10.84
CA ASP A 222 -8.06 -26.52 12.19
C ASP A 222 -7.84 -25.26 13.06
N ILE A 223 -7.17 -24.23 12.53
CA ILE A 223 -6.99 -22.96 13.24
C ILE A 223 -8.34 -22.31 13.56
N THR A 224 -9.29 -22.32 12.62
CA THR A 224 -10.61 -21.72 12.88
C THR A 224 -11.40 -22.47 13.93
N ASP A 225 -11.23 -23.77 14.03
CA ASP A 225 -11.86 -24.61 15.05
C ASP A 225 -11.25 -24.38 16.46
N GLU A 226 -9.97 -23.97 16.53
CA GLU A 226 -9.29 -23.60 17.80
C GLU A 226 -9.73 -22.21 18.30
N LEU A 227 -10.32 -21.35 17.48
CA LEU A 227 -10.66 -19.98 17.84
C LEU A 227 -12.00 -19.88 18.57
N SER A 228 -12.00 -19.20 19.70
CA SER A 228 -13.21 -18.93 20.48
C SER A 228 -13.91 -17.61 20.11
N GLY A 229 -13.39 -16.85 19.14
CA GLY A 229 -13.84 -15.51 18.83
C GLY A 229 -13.95 -15.24 17.32
N LYS A 230 -14.04 -13.96 16.95
CA LYS A 230 -14.10 -13.52 15.56
C LYS A 230 -12.70 -13.53 14.95
N ALA A 231 -12.59 -13.98 13.71
CA ALA A 231 -11.35 -13.99 12.94
C ALA A 231 -11.47 -13.16 11.66
N ILE A 232 -10.34 -12.59 11.22
CA ILE A 232 -10.19 -11.97 9.90
C ILE A 232 -9.15 -12.79 9.15
N ILE A 233 -9.55 -13.34 8.01
CA ILE A 233 -8.68 -14.14 7.16
C ILE A 233 -8.27 -13.31 5.95
N TRP A 234 -6.96 -13.16 5.76
CA TRP A 234 -6.36 -12.46 4.64
C TRP A 234 -5.77 -13.44 3.64
N ALA A 235 -6.13 -13.32 2.38
CA ALA A 235 -5.53 -14.09 1.29
C ALA A 235 -5.15 -13.16 0.12
N THR A 236 -4.11 -13.55 -0.61
CA THR A 236 -3.57 -12.74 -1.72
C THR A 236 -4.37 -12.93 -3.00
N TYR A 237 -4.84 -14.14 -3.26
CA TYR A 237 -5.49 -14.50 -4.50
C TYR A 237 -7.00 -14.66 -4.34
N THR A 238 -7.75 -14.20 -5.33
CA THR A 238 -9.22 -14.31 -5.34
C THR A 238 -9.70 -15.75 -5.29
N SER A 239 -9.00 -16.68 -5.96
CA SER A 239 -9.27 -18.12 -5.92
C SER A 239 -9.16 -18.69 -4.49
N ASP A 240 -8.18 -18.23 -3.71
CA ASP A 240 -8.03 -18.63 -2.32
C ASP A 240 -9.19 -18.12 -1.46
N LEU A 241 -9.56 -16.84 -1.64
CA LEU A 241 -10.71 -16.25 -0.92
C LEU A 241 -12.00 -17.02 -1.21
N GLN A 242 -12.23 -17.39 -2.47
CA GLN A 242 -13.42 -18.17 -2.87
C GLN A 242 -13.41 -19.55 -2.23
N ARG A 243 -12.29 -20.28 -2.26
CA ARG A 243 -12.15 -21.60 -1.61
C ARG A 243 -12.34 -21.53 -0.11
N ILE A 244 -11.73 -20.57 0.55
CA ILE A 244 -11.86 -20.35 2.00
C ILE A 244 -13.31 -20.02 2.34
N ALA A 245 -13.93 -19.10 1.60
CA ALA A 245 -15.33 -18.73 1.81
C ALA A 245 -16.28 -19.91 1.61
N HIS A 246 -16.02 -20.76 0.61
CA HIS A 246 -16.81 -21.98 0.38
C HIS A 246 -16.63 -22.98 1.52
N ALA A 247 -15.40 -23.25 1.96
CA ALA A 247 -15.12 -24.20 3.02
C ALA A 247 -15.63 -23.77 4.41
N LEU A 248 -15.78 -22.47 4.63
CA LEU A 248 -16.28 -21.92 5.91
C LEU A 248 -17.79 -21.67 5.92
N ARG A 249 -18.47 -21.74 4.76
CA ARG A 249 -19.91 -21.41 4.64
C ARG A 249 -20.80 -22.23 5.56
N ASP A 250 -20.49 -23.50 5.74
CA ASP A 250 -21.30 -24.43 6.52
C ASP A 250 -20.83 -24.57 7.99
N ARG A 251 -19.80 -23.76 8.37
CA ARG A 251 -19.22 -23.82 9.72
C ARG A 251 -19.60 -22.61 10.59
N PHE A 252 -19.97 -21.51 9.97
CA PHE A 252 -20.31 -20.22 10.60
C PHE A 252 -21.52 -19.60 9.84
#